data_5849f756f8fab1439e90a5365c36422b
#
_entry.id   5849f756f8fab1439e90a5365c36422b
#
_cell.length_a   1.000
_cell.length_b   1.000
_cell.length_c   1.000
_cell.angle_alpha   90.00
_cell.angle_beta   90.00
_cell.angle_gamma   90.00
#
_symmetry.space_group_name_H-M   'P 1'
#
loop_
_entity.id
_entity.type
_entity.pdbx_description
1 polymer ?
#
loop_
_entity_poly.entity_id
_entity_poly.type
_entity_poly.pdbx_seq_one_letter_code
_entity_poly.pdbx_strand_id
1 'polypeptide(L)'
;MRTRAVLFLLSCLGAPALAAAPAVASAGVAAGHPLLGIWRLTVPGTECAETYRFRADGTTFVTSAAEVSESVYTVSAQPDKQGFYRLQDRIVKDNGKPDCSGNVMKPGAQVINFIPVHPSRTIFRMCADQTMQTGIGPFRRVRSEEV
;
A
#
# COMPACT_ATOMS: atom_id res chain seq x y z
N MET A 1 -71.15 16.39 32.06
CA MET A 1 -70.45 15.98 30.81
C MET A 1 -68.97 16.25 30.99
N ARG A 2 -68.15 15.20 31.12
CA ARG A 2 -66.69 15.30 31.30
C ARG A 2 -65.98 14.82 30.03
N THR A 3 -65.40 15.76 29.28
CA THR A 3 -64.64 15.48 28.03
C THR A 3 -63.21 15.04 28.40
N ARG A 4 -62.84 13.81 28.05
CA ARG A 4 -61.47 13.30 28.21
C ARG A 4 -60.68 13.62 26.95
N ALA A 5 -59.62 14.41 27.10
CA ALA A 5 -58.65 14.63 26.05
C ALA A 5 -57.67 13.43 26.00
N VAL A 6 -57.52 12.81 24.83
CA VAL A 6 -56.57 11.75 24.55
C VAL A 6 -55.29 12.41 23.97
N LEU A 7 -54.20 12.27 24.71
CA LEU A 7 -52.90 12.77 24.32
C LEU A 7 -52.18 11.70 23.47
N PHE A 8 -51.98 11.94 22.16
CA PHE A 8 -51.19 11.09 21.32
C PHE A 8 -49.69 11.44 21.46
N LEU A 9 -48.93 10.49 22.05
CA LEU A 9 -47.46 10.58 22.06
C LEU A 9 -46.92 10.07 20.72
N LEU A 10 -46.38 10.98 19.92
CA LEU A 10 -45.60 10.62 18.72
C LEU A 10 -44.19 10.18 19.15
N SER A 11 -43.89 8.89 19.06
CA SER A 11 -42.56 8.35 19.27
C SER A 11 -41.77 8.53 17.95
N CYS A 12 -40.81 9.45 17.91
CA CYS A 12 -39.83 9.55 16.83
C CYS A 12 -38.78 8.44 16.97
N LEU A 13 -38.87 7.39 16.14
CA LEU A 13 -37.78 6.44 15.98
C LEU A 13 -36.67 7.12 15.18
N GLY A 14 -35.63 7.52 15.88
CA GLY A 14 -34.36 7.97 15.25
C GLY A 14 -33.61 6.76 14.69
N ALA A 15 -33.45 6.67 13.37
CA ALA A 15 -32.58 5.70 12.73
C ALA A 15 -31.11 6.04 13.04
N PRO A 16 -30.24 5.07 13.40
CA PRO A 16 -28.83 5.33 13.57
C PRO A 16 -28.20 5.63 12.19
N ALA A 17 -27.63 6.81 12.03
CA ALA A 17 -26.79 7.13 10.89
C ALA A 17 -25.51 6.30 10.97
N LEU A 18 -25.30 5.37 10.03
CA LEU A 18 -24.00 4.73 9.84
C LEU A 18 -23.02 5.82 9.38
N ALA A 19 -22.13 6.22 10.28
CA ALA A 19 -20.99 7.05 9.90
C ALA A 19 -20.06 6.25 8.98
N ALA A 20 -19.97 6.64 7.71
CA ALA A 20 -18.98 6.10 6.79
C ALA A 20 -17.58 6.43 7.32
N ALA A 21 -16.74 5.40 7.47
CA ALA A 21 -15.34 5.61 7.82
C ALA A 21 -14.67 6.52 6.77
N PRO A 22 -13.81 7.47 7.19
CA PRO A 22 -13.14 8.37 6.24
C PRO A 22 -12.30 7.55 5.28
N ALA A 23 -12.50 7.75 3.97
CA ALA A 23 -11.65 7.20 2.94
C ALA A 23 -10.23 7.76 3.15
N VAL A 24 -9.26 6.88 3.27
CA VAL A 24 -7.85 7.28 3.39
C VAL A 24 -7.42 7.80 2.02
N ALA A 25 -7.36 9.12 1.89
CA ALA A 25 -6.83 9.76 0.69
C ALA A 25 -5.33 9.45 0.60
N SER A 26 -4.91 8.85 -0.51
CA SER A 26 -3.49 8.71 -0.83
C SER A 26 -2.94 10.09 -1.21
N ALA A 27 -1.78 10.46 -0.66
CA ALA A 27 -1.07 11.65 -1.10
C ALA A 27 -0.38 11.34 -2.43
N GLY A 28 -0.64 12.13 -3.47
CA GLY A 28 -0.01 11.97 -4.76
C GLY A 28 1.52 12.06 -4.68
N VAL A 29 2.21 11.30 -5.52
CA VAL A 29 3.67 11.27 -5.59
C VAL A 29 4.14 12.14 -6.76
N ALA A 30 5.18 12.95 -6.52
CA ALA A 30 5.71 13.86 -7.52
C ALA A 30 6.08 13.15 -8.84
N ALA A 31 5.70 13.74 -9.97
CA ALA A 31 6.05 13.23 -11.28
C ALA A 31 7.58 13.08 -11.41
N GLY A 32 8.04 11.98 -11.99
CA GLY A 32 9.47 11.70 -12.11
C GLY A 32 10.15 11.14 -10.86
N HIS A 33 9.40 10.89 -9.77
CA HIS A 33 9.94 10.21 -8.60
C HIS A 33 10.51 8.84 -9.01
N PRO A 34 11.73 8.47 -8.56
CA PRO A 34 12.42 7.27 -9.07
C PRO A 34 11.73 5.95 -8.71
N LEU A 35 10.84 5.94 -7.71
CA LEU A 35 10.08 4.74 -7.35
C LEU A 35 8.90 4.45 -8.29
N LEU A 36 8.36 5.47 -9.00
CA LEU A 36 7.20 5.29 -9.89
C LEU A 36 7.49 4.29 -11.00
N GLY A 37 6.50 3.45 -11.31
CA GLY A 37 6.56 2.47 -12.39
C GLY A 37 6.40 1.03 -11.92
N ILE A 38 6.82 0.08 -12.75
CA ILE A 38 6.70 -1.36 -12.51
C ILE A 38 8.06 -1.93 -12.15
N TRP A 39 8.07 -2.74 -11.11
CA TRP A 39 9.26 -3.35 -10.56
C TRP A 39 9.05 -4.84 -10.33
N ARG A 40 10.07 -5.63 -10.59
CA ARG A 40 10.06 -7.07 -10.40
C ARG A 40 11.17 -7.51 -9.46
N LEU A 41 10.82 -8.37 -8.52
CA LEU A 41 11.72 -9.11 -7.64
C LEU A 41 11.59 -10.59 -7.96
N THR A 42 12.69 -11.29 -8.23
CA THR A 42 12.72 -12.75 -8.14
C THR A 42 13.19 -13.10 -6.73
N VAL A 43 12.40 -13.84 -5.99
CA VAL A 43 12.72 -14.21 -4.61
C VAL A 43 13.96 -15.11 -4.61
N PRO A 44 15.04 -14.78 -3.89
CA PRO A 44 16.28 -15.53 -3.91
C PRO A 44 16.09 -17.02 -3.59
N GLY A 45 16.70 -17.89 -4.38
CA GLY A 45 16.61 -19.34 -4.20
C GLY A 45 15.32 -19.97 -4.70
N THR A 46 14.46 -19.21 -5.38
CA THR A 46 13.20 -19.69 -5.96
C THR A 46 13.03 -19.16 -7.39
N GLU A 47 12.04 -19.70 -8.12
CA GLU A 47 11.57 -19.12 -9.38
C GLU A 47 10.40 -18.15 -9.19
N CYS A 48 9.93 -17.98 -7.96
CA CYS A 48 8.80 -17.11 -7.66
C CYS A 48 9.19 -15.64 -7.85
N ALA A 49 8.34 -14.91 -8.57
CA ALA A 49 8.55 -13.50 -8.83
C ALA A 49 7.39 -12.66 -8.29
N GLU A 50 7.74 -11.54 -7.73
CA GLU A 50 6.82 -10.51 -7.26
C GLU A 50 6.87 -9.31 -8.21
N THR A 51 5.72 -8.72 -8.48
CA THR A 51 5.61 -7.51 -9.28
C THR A 51 4.92 -6.42 -8.48
N TYR A 52 5.54 -5.25 -8.43
CA TYR A 52 5.08 -4.06 -7.72
C TYR A 52 4.85 -2.95 -8.74
N ARG A 53 3.66 -2.36 -8.75
CA ARG A 53 3.35 -1.19 -9.56
C ARG A 53 3.08 0.00 -8.65
N PHE A 54 4.04 0.91 -8.54
CA PHE A 54 3.89 2.19 -7.84
C PHE A 54 3.30 3.24 -8.76
N ARG A 55 2.14 3.75 -8.41
CA ARG A 55 1.40 4.76 -9.19
C ARG A 55 1.56 6.15 -8.59
N ALA A 56 1.45 7.19 -9.43
CA ALA A 56 1.58 8.58 -9.00
C ALA A 56 0.44 9.05 -8.08
N ASP A 57 -0.69 8.34 -8.07
CA ASP A 57 -1.81 8.62 -7.16
C ASP A 57 -1.57 8.14 -5.72
N GLY A 58 -0.38 7.59 -5.42
CA GLY A 58 -0.05 7.05 -4.10
C GLY A 58 -0.65 5.67 -3.84
N THR A 59 -0.99 4.92 -4.89
CA THR A 59 -1.42 3.52 -4.78
C THR A 59 -0.37 2.56 -5.29
N THR A 60 -0.28 1.38 -4.67
CA THR A 60 0.56 0.28 -5.12
C THR A 60 -0.30 -0.93 -5.42
N PHE A 61 0.00 -1.63 -6.51
CA PHE A 61 -0.59 -2.93 -6.84
C PHE A 61 0.52 -3.96 -6.84
N VAL A 62 0.32 -5.06 -6.09
CA VAL A 62 1.31 -6.13 -5.94
C VAL A 62 0.71 -7.46 -6.37
N THR A 63 1.52 -8.24 -7.09
CA THR A 63 1.26 -9.66 -7.32
C THR A 63 2.47 -10.47 -6.84
N SER A 64 2.23 -11.51 -6.04
CA SER A 64 3.26 -12.37 -5.46
C SER A 64 2.72 -13.79 -5.33
N ALA A 65 3.17 -14.72 -6.16
CA ALA A 65 2.59 -16.05 -6.29
C ALA A 65 1.06 -15.98 -6.53
N ALA A 66 0.25 -16.44 -5.55
CA ALA A 66 -1.21 -16.40 -5.61
C ALA A 66 -1.79 -15.13 -4.98
N GLU A 67 -0.99 -14.35 -4.25
CA GLU A 67 -1.38 -13.08 -3.65
C GLU A 67 -1.63 -12.01 -4.71
N VAL A 68 -2.69 -11.22 -4.47
CA VAL A 68 -2.96 -9.96 -5.17
C VAL A 68 -3.38 -8.95 -4.11
N SER A 69 -2.60 -7.88 -3.95
CA SER A 69 -2.88 -6.85 -2.96
C SER A 69 -2.83 -5.44 -3.55
N GLU A 70 -3.57 -4.53 -2.91
CA GLU A 70 -3.52 -3.10 -3.17
C GLU A 70 -3.19 -2.37 -1.88
N SER A 71 -2.33 -1.36 -1.98
CA SER A 71 -1.92 -0.51 -0.87
C SER A 71 -2.10 0.96 -1.22
N VAL A 72 -2.16 1.79 -0.17
CA VAL A 72 -1.86 3.22 -0.27
C VAL A 72 -0.50 3.47 0.33
N TYR A 73 0.29 4.32 -0.32
CA TYR A 73 1.65 4.61 0.14
C TYR A 73 1.97 6.10 0.14
N THR A 74 2.94 6.46 0.95
CA THR A 74 3.62 7.74 0.90
C THR A 74 5.12 7.50 0.81
N VAL A 75 5.82 8.36 0.10
CA VAL A 75 7.27 8.30 -0.03
C VAL A 75 7.85 9.71 0.08
N SER A 76 9.01 9.84 0.74
CA SER A 76 9.71 11.13 0.83
C SER A 76 10.07 11.65 -0.56
N ALA A 77 9.82 12.95 -0.84
CA ALA A 77 10.07 13.55 -2.15
C ALA A 77 11.55 13.52 -2.56
N GLN A 78 12.44 13.55 -1.58
CA GLN A 78 13.90 13.51 -1.76
C GLN A 78 14.48 12.42 -0.85
N PRO A 79 15.63 11.85 -1.21
CA PRO A 79 16.35 10.96 -0.31
C PRO A 79 16.91 11.77 0.87
N ASP A 80 17.13 11.10 1.98
CA ASP A 80 17.82 11.67 3.12
C ASP A 80 19.33 11.81 2.86
N LYS A 81 20.09 12.27 3.87
CA LYS A 81 21.55 12.48 3.77
C LYS A 81 22.34 11.19 3.50
N GLN A 82 21.74 10.04 3.78
CA GLN A 82 22.34 8.72 3.54
C GLN A 82 21.89 8.10 2.20
N GLY A 83 21.01 8.79 1.46
CA GLY A 83 20.55 8.37 0.13
C GLY A 83 19.30 7.49 0.14
N PHE A 84 18.56 7.42 1.26
CA PHE A 84 17.37 6.60 1.38
C PHE A 84 16.09 7.42 1.22
N TYR A 85 15.17 6.92 0.41
CA TYR A 85 13.77 7.36 0.44
C TYR A 85 13.03 6.58 1.53
N ARG A 86 12.21 7.26 2.33
CA ARG A 86 11.36 6.62 3.33
C ARG A 86 10.00 6.33 2.71
N LEU A 87 9.69 5.07 2.53
CA LEU A 87 8.41 4.56 2.05
C LEU A 87 7.58 4.09 3.24
N GLN A 88 6.34 4.53 3.34
CA GLN A 88 5.34 4.00 4.25
C GLN A 88 4.19 3.46 3.42
N ASP A 89 3.89 2.19 3.57
CA ASP A 89 2.89 1.46 2.81
C ASP A 89 1.85 0.85 3.76
N ARG A 90 0.58 0.87 3.35
CA ARG A 90 -0.53 0.27 4.09
C ARG A 90 -1.45 -0.48 3.14
N ILE A 91 -1.60 -1.78 3.38
CA ILE A 91 -2.49 -2.64 2.60
C ILE A 91 -3.94 -2.21 2.82
N VAL A 92 -4.67 -1.97 1.75
CA VAL A 92 -6.10 -1.61 1.76
C VAL A 92 -6.98 -2.72 1.22
N LYS A 93 -6.42 -3.60 0.36
CA LYS A 93 -7.08 -4.82 -0.12
C LYS A 93 -6.07 -5.94 -0.24
N ASP A 94 -6.54 -7.16 0.02
CA ASP A 94 -5.78 -8.39 -0.14
C ASP A 94 -6.74 -9.54 -0.47
N ASN A 95 -6.31 -10.46 -1.32
CA ASN A 95 -7.15 -11.60 -1.73
C ASN A 95 -7.07 -12.79 -0.77
N GLY A 96 -6.31 -12.71 0.32
CA GLY A 96 -6.16 -13.74 1.35
C GLY A 96 -5.39 -14.98 0.90
N LYS A 97 -4.61 -14.90 -0.19
CA LYS A 97 -3.79 -16.00 -0.69
C LYS A 97 -2.32 -15.78 -0.32
N PRO A 98 -1.52 -16.86 -0.24
CA PRO A 98 -0.11 -16.74 0.13
C PRO A 98 0.73 -16.07 -0.96
N ASP A 99 1.71 -15.27 -0.51
CA ASP A 99 2.77 -14.68 -1.31
C ASP A 99 3.88 -15.71 -1.67
N CYS A 100 4.93 -15.26 -2.33
CA CYS A 100 6.10 -16.10 -2.68
C CYS A 100 6.82 -16.68 -1.46
N SER A 101 6.64 -16.13 -0.27
CA SER A 101 7.24 -16.60 0.99
C SER A 101 6.27 -17.46 1.80
N GLY A 102 5.04 -17.66 1.29
CA GLY A 102 3.98 -18.41 1.98
C GLY A 102 3.21 -17.60 3.02
N ASN A 103 3.45 -16.29 3.12
CA ASN A 103 2.72 -15.42 4.04
C ASN A 103 1.38 -14.99 3.44
N VAL A 104 0.40 -14.77 4.32
CA VAL A 104 -0.90 -14.19 3.97
C VAL A 104 -1.00 -12.84 4.66
N MET A 105 -1.09 -11.80 3.87
CA MET A 105 -1.21 -10.43 4.37
C MET A 105 -2.66 -10.10 4.69
N LYS A 106 -2.87 -9.00 5.41
CA LYS A 106 -4.21 -8.57 5.81
C LYS A 106 -4.38 -7.07 5.56
N PRO A 107 -5.57 -6.62 5.12
CA PRO A 107 -5.90 -5.20 5.07
C PRO A 107 -5.65 -4.53 6.43
N GLY A 108 -5.06 -3.33 6.40
CA GLY A 108 -4.63 -2.59 7.58
C GLY A 108 -3.17 -2.83 7.98
N ALA A 109 -2.54 -3.91 7.50
CA ALA A 109 -1.10 -4.10 7.71
C ALA A 109 -0.31 -2.92 7.13
N GLN A 110 0.68 -2.47 7.90
CA GLN A 110 1.45 -1.28 7.60
C GLN A 110 2.94 -1.58 7.76
N VAL A 111 3.74 -1.07 6.82
CA VAL A 111 5.19 -1.24 6.85
C VAL A 111 5.87 0.08 6.50
N ILE A 112 7.06 0.27 7.08
CA ILE A 112 7.97 1.36 6.73
C ILE A 112 9.23 0.72 6.18
N ASN A 113 9.62 1.15 4.98
CA ASN A 113 10.85 0.73 4.32
C ASN A 113 11.74 1.92 4.01
N PHE A 114 13.03 1.67 4.02
CA PHE A 114 14.07 2.58 3.54
C PHE A 114 14.55 2.08 2.17
N ILE A 115 14.46 2.94 1.17
CA ILE A 115 14.63 2.57 -0.24
C ILE A 115 15.88 3.26 -0.79
N PRO A 116 17.03 2.57 -0.87
CA PRO A 116 18.16 3.04 -1.66
C PRO A 116 17.89 2.74 -3.14
N VAL A 117 17.83 3.78 -3.95
CA VAL A 117 17.68 3.66 -5.41
C VAL A 117 19.05 3.81 -6.07
N HIS A 118 19.43 2.84 -6.90
CA HIS A 118 20.67 2.93 -7.67
C HIS A 118 20.66 4.15 -8.62
N PRO A 119 21.77 4.83 -8.86
CA PRO A 119 21.82 6.02 -9.75
C PRO A 119 21.25 5.80 -11.15
N SER A 120 21.31 4.57 -11.69
CA SER A 120 20.67 4.23 -12.97
C SER A 120 19.13 4.28 -12.92
N ARG A 121 18.52 4.37 -11.74
CA ARG A 121 17.06 4.30 -11.50
C ARG A 121 16.40 3.01 -12.02
N THR A 122 17.18 1.94 -12.18
CA THR A 122 16.70 0.63 -12.68
C THR A 122 16.72 -0.45 -11.61
N ILE A 123 17.29 -0.16 -10.45
CA ILE A 123 17.43 -1.10 -9.34
C ILE A 123 17.18 -0.37 -8.02
N PHE A 124 16.45 -1.01 -7.10
CA PHE A 124 16.36 -0.59 -5.70
C PHE A 124 16.24 -1.80 -4.76
N ARG A 125 16.30 -1.55 -3.46
CA ARG A 125 15.99 -2.52 -2.40
C ARG A 125 14.97 -1.92 -1.43
N MET A 126 14.18 -2.77 -0.77
CA MET A 126 13.36 -2.41 0.38
C MET A 126 14.06 -2.90 1.64
N CYS A 127 14.50 -2.00 2.49
CA CYS A 127 15.24 -2.30 3.71
C CYS A 127 14.40 -1.95 4.94
N ALA A 128 14.45 -2.79 5.97
CA ALA A 128 13.76 -2.51 7.23
C ALA A 128 14.37 -1.31 7.96
N ASP A 129 15.65 -1.07 7.74
CA ASP A 129 16.42 0.05 8.28
C ASP A 129 17.52 0.48 7.31
N GLN A 130 18.27 1.52 7.67
CA GLN A 130 19.34 2.08 6.84
C GLN A 130 20.66 1.31 6.93
N THR A 131 20.78 0.25 7.73
CA THR A 131 21.95 -0.63 7.74
C THR A 131 21.99 -1.55 6.54
N MET A 132 20.87 -1.71 5.84
CA MET A 132 20.68 -2.62 4.70
C MET A 132 20.90 -4.11 5.01
N GLN A 133 21.01 -4.48 6.29
CA GLN A 133 21.21 -5.88 6.68
C GLN A 133 19.94 -6.70 6.54
N THR A 134 18.79 -6.08 6.77
CA THR A 134 17.47 -6.71 6.68
C THR A 134 16.65 -6.05 5.58
N GLY A 135 16.14 -6.84 4.65
CA GLY A 135 15.32 -6.33 3.55
C GLY A 135 15.23 -7.30 2.40
N ILE A 136 14.48 -6.89 1.39
CA ILE A 136 14.25 -7.66 0.16
C ILE A 136 14.77 -6.91 -1.06
N GLY A 137 15.13 -7.64 -2.09
CA GLY A 137 15.67 -7.10 -3.33
C GLY A 137 16.80 -7.95 -3.90
N PRO A 138 17.38 -7.54 -5.04
CA PRO A 138 17.10 -6.29 -5.75
C PRO A 138 15.80 -6.34 -6.55
N PHE A 139 15.04 -5.26 -6.48
CA PHE A 139 13.96 -4.99 -7.42
C PHE A 139 14.54 -4.42 -8.70
N ARG A 140 14.09 -4.91 -9.84
CA ARG A 140 14.50 -4.43 -11.16
C ARG A 140 13.32 -3.77 -11.86
N ARG A 141 13.57 -2.63 -12.51
CA ARG A 141 12.55 -1.93 -13.28
C ARG A 141 12.15 -2.77 -14.49
N VAL A 142 10.85 -2.97 -14.66
CA VAL A 142 10.29 -3.56 -15.88
C VAL A 142 10.08 -2.46 -16.92
N ARG A 143 10.53 -2.68 -18.14
CA ARG A 143 10.25 -1.76 -19.25
C ARG A 143 8.80 -1.94 -19.71
N SER A 144 8.19 -0.86 -20.19
CA SER A 144 6.79 -0.88 -20.64
C SER A 144 6.51 -1.82 -21.84
N GLU A 145 7.56 -2.32 -22.48
CA GLU A 145 7.45 -3.26 -23.61
C GLU A 145 7.37 -4.73 -23.15
N GLU A 146 7.52 -5.01 -21.85
CA GLU A 146 7.52 -6.37 -21.28
C GLU A 146 6.22 -6.70 -20.49
N VAL A 147 5.14 -5.90 -20.69
CA VAL A 147 3.86 -6.06 -19.97
C VAL A 147 2.75 -6.45 -20.94
#